data_69dea4c5d282a5f44ef328bd2d456006
#
_entry.id   69dea4c5d282a5f44ef328bd2d456006
#
_cell.length_a   1.000
_cell.length_b   1.000
_cell.length_c   1.000
_cell.angle_alpha   90.00
_cell.angle_beta   90.00
_cell.angle_gamma   90.00
#
_symmetry.space_group_name_H-M   'P 1'
#
loop_
_entity.id
_entity.type
_entity.pdbx_description
1 polymer ?
#
loop_
_entity_poly.entity_id
_entity_poly.type
_entity_poly.pdbx_seq_one_letter_code
_entity_poly.pdbx_strand_id
1 'polypeptide(L)'
;GEVMQDSLNSRDLLKGKWKDYGPVSPFMKLRNLGYLWHLLKNGVPREYFWRNADMPLYLAYDATRQNISAKRYVFLEWDCYCNVDLSEFYKEVWDADLAAQHVIDSAKEPSWDHFDAKYSRDCPPKGQECLFGIAPLAAILLSDRGLAAICKELKDDTSWRLTFCELRVATIAKYLNLNIQQLPECKRKFLRAAPPCWDFSEVNEPAVWHMVKN
;
A
#
# COMPACT_ATOMS: atom_id res chain seq x y z
N GLY A 1 -1.00 -24.87 -7.52
CA GLY A 1 -1.24 -24.53 -6.13
C GLY A 1 -2.58 -23.86 -6.01
N GLU A 2 -3.46 -24.36 -5.15
CA GLU A 2 -4.75 -23.76 -4.89
C GLU A 2 -4.55 -22.34 -4.35
N VAL A 3 -5.15 -21.38 -5.01
CA VAL A 3 -5.28 -20.01 -4.47
C VAL A 3 -6.33 -20.13 -3.37
N MET A 4 -5.90 -20.17 -2.11
CA MET A 4 -6.80 -20.02 -0.98
C MET A 4 -7.36 -18.59 -0.99
N GLN A 5 -8.58 -18.48 -1.44
CA GLN A 5 -9.37 -17.26 -1.35
C GLN A 5 -10.07 -17.22 0.03
N ASP A 6 -9.27 -17.14 1.09
CA ASP A 6 -9.82 -16.86 2.41
C ASP A 6 -10.08 -15.35 2.50
N SER A 7 -11.34 -14.99 2.32
CA SER A 7 -11.83 -13.66 2.67
C SER A 7 -11.68 -13.46 4.18
N LEU A 8 -10.56 -12.87 4.59
CA LEU A 8 -10.38 -12.44 5.97
C LEU A 8 -11.52 -11.50 6.34
N ASN A 9 -12.34 -11.95 7.29
CA ASN A 9 -13.47 -11.16 7.77
C ASN A 9 -12.93 -9.86 8.37
N SER A 10 -13.30 -8.73 7.79
CA SER A 10 -12.88 -7.39 8.22
C SER A 10 -13.09 -7.12 9.73
N ARG A 11 -14.00 -7.86 10.38
CA ARG A 11 -14.24 -7.79 11.83
C ARG A 11 -13.08 -8.37 12.65
N ASP A 12 -12.38 -9.37 12.16
CA ASP A 12 -11.27 -10.01 12.88
C ASP A 12 -9.97 -9.23 12.72
N LEU A 13 -9.79 -8.57 11.59
CA LEU A 13 -8.71 -7.61 11.37
C LEU A 13 -8.79 -6.42 12.33
N LEU A 14 -9.98 -6.02 12.73
CA LEU A 14 -10.20 -4.86 13.62
C LEU A 14 -9.93 -5.16 15.10
N LYS A 15 -9.81 -6.41 15.52
CA LYS A 15 -9.83 -6.81 16.95
C LYS A 15 -8.54 -6.62 17.73
N GLY A 16 -7.40 -6.32 17.14
CA GLY A 16 -6.24 -6.39 18.01
C GLY A 16 -5.04 -5.51 17.71
N LYS A 17 -4.68 -5.29 16.47
CA LYS A 17 -3.33 -4.81 16.12
C LYS A 17 -3.26 -3.42 15.47
N TRP A 18 -4.39 -2.75 15.28
CA TRP A 18 -4.39 -1.38 14.73
C TRP A 18 -3.51 -0.40 15.50
N LYS A 19 -3.39 -0.57 16.81
CA LYS A 19 -2.53 0.26 17.66
C LYS A 19 -1.06 0.21 17.23
N ASP A 20 -0.63 -0.88 16.60
CA ASP A 20 0.76 -1.11 16.24
C ASP A 20 1.13 -0.37 14.95
N TYR A 21 0.17 0.01 14.11
CA TYR A 21 0.37 0.67 12.83
C TYR A 21 -0.39 2.00 12.66
N GLY A 22 -1.47 2.19 13.40
CA GLY A 22 -2.31 3.39 13.31
C GLY A 22 -1.64 4.66 13.81
N PRO A 23 -2.01 5.84 13.31
CA PRO A 23 -1.56 7.11 13.87
C PRO A 23 -1.96 7.21 15.34
N VAL A 24 -1.07 7.75 16.14
CA VAL A 24 -1.14 7.80 17.62
C VAL A 24 -2.35 8.60 18.12
N SER A 25 -2.97 9.41 17.28
CA SER A 25 -4.09 10.24 17.68
C SER A 25 -5.45 9.65 17.33
N PRO A 26 -6.43 9.94 16.72
CA PRO A 26 -7.83 9.59 17.07
C PRO A 26 -8.17 8.10 17.05
N PHE A 27 -7.39 7.23 16.41
CA PHE A 27 -7.71 5.80 16.34
C PHE A 27 -7.32 4.96 17.56
N MET A 28 -6.44 5.43 18.42
CA MET A 28 -6.20 4.74 19.71
C MET A 28 -7.45 4.76 20.63
N LYS A 29 -8.41 5.64 20.36
CA LYS A 29 -9.72 5.66 21.03
C LYS A 29 -10.75 4.73 20.39
N LEU A 30 -10.44 4.11 19.25
CA LEU A 30 -11.29 3.15 18.52
C LEU A 30 -11.44 1.77 19.21
N ARG A 31 -11.14 1.66 20.49
CA ARG A 31 -11.56 0.51 21.31
C ARG A 31 -13.09 0.34 21.38
N ASN A 32 -13.86 1.32 20.95
CA ASN A 32 -15.31 1.29 20.92
C ASN A 32 -15.82 1.30 19.47
N LEU A 33 -16.44 0.21 19.02
CA LEU A 33 -17.21 0.14 17.77
C LEU A 33 -18.17 1.32 17.58
N GLY A 34 -18.68 1.89 18.67
CA GLY A 34 -19.48 3.11 18.67
C GLY A 34 -18.72 4.35 18.16
N TYR A 35 -17.42 4.43 18.39
CA TYR A 35 -16.61 5.54 17.88
C TYR A 35 -16.31 5.42 16.38
N LEU A 36 -16.08 4.20 15.90
CA LEU A 36 -15.96 3.95 14.45
C LEU A 36 -17.27 4.33 13.73
N TRP A 37 -18.41 3.96 14.31
CA TRP A 37 -19.72 4.34 13.79
C TRP A 37 -19.96 5.85 13.83
N HIS A 38 -19.53 6.51 14.89
CA HIS A 38 -19.59 7.97 15.03
C HIS A 38 -18.73 8.69 13.99
N LEU A 39 -17.52 8.18 13.72
CA LEU A 39 -16.64 8.70 12.68
C LEU A 39 -17.24 8.49 11.29
N LEU A 40 -17.76 7.30 11.00
CA LEU A 40 -18.41 7.00 9.72
C LEU A 40 -19.68 7.84 9.51
N LYS A 41 -20.44 8.08 10.57
CA LYS A 41 -21.66 8.90 10.54
C LYS A 41 -21.38 10.41 10.41
N ASN A 42 -20.29 10.89 11.01
CA ASN A 42 -19.92 12.31 11.02
C ASN A 42 -18.83 12.65 9.98
N GLY A 43 -18.45 11.69 9.14
CA GLY A 43 -17.44 11.86 8.10
C GLY A 43 -16.02 11.88 8.68
N VAL A 44 -15.39 10.72 8.78
CA VAL A 44 -13.92 10.70 8.83
C VAL A 44 -13.44 11.44 7.58
N PRO A 45 -12.57 12.43 7.69
CA PRO A 45 -12.07 13.11 6.51
C PRO A 45 -11.59 12.09 5.49
N ARG A 46 -12.12 12.13 4.27
CA ARG A 46 -11.73 11.24 3.15
C ARG A 46 -10.21 11.20 3.01
N GLU A 47 -9.55 12.32 3.28
CA GLU A 47 -8.11 12.48 3.30
C GLU A 47 -7.41 11.53 4.28
N TYR A 48 -8.02 11.18 5.41
CA TYR A 48 -7.42 10.27 6.37
C TYR A 48 -7.28 8.84 5.82
N PHE A 49 -8.33 8.31 5.20
CA PHE A 49 -8.27 6.96 4.60
C PHE A 49 -7.30 6.94 3.43
N TRP A 50 -7.32 7.96 2.61
CA TRP A 50 -6.39 8.10 1.50
C TRP A 50 -4.94 8.16 1.96
N ARG A 51 -4.66 8.91 3.04
CA ARG A 51 -3.29 8.99 3.61
C ARG A 51 -2.79 7.69 4.22
N ASN A 52 -3.66 6.75 4.52
CA ASN A 52 -3.34 5.51 5.23
C ASN A 52 -3.84 4.27 4.50
N ALA A 53 -3.93 4.31 3.18
CA ALA A 53 -4.45 3.20 2.37
C ALA A 53 -3.58 1.92 2.46
N ASP A 54 -2.32 2.03 2.86
CA ASP A 54 -1.41 0.92 3.07
C ASP A 54 -1.61 0.18 4.42
N MET A 55 -2.32 0.76 5.38
CA MET A 55 -2.49 0.14 6.71
C MET A 55 -3.13 -1.25 6.68
N PRO A 56 -4.16 -1.54 5.86
CA PRO A 56 -4.73 -2.87 5.76
C PRO A 56 -3.70 -3.95 5.40
N LEU A 57 -2.72 -3.62 4.56
CA LEU A 57 -1.65 -4.53 4.17
C LEU A 57 -0.83 -5.02 5.37
N TYR A 58 -0.37 -4.10 6.23
CA TYR A 58 0.45 -4.44 7.40
C TYR A 58 -0.32 -5.26 8.44
N LEU A 59 -1.59 -4.92 8.61
CA LEU A 59 -2.48 -5.65 9.52
C LEU A 59 -2.77 -7.06 9.03
N ALA A 60 -3.05 -7.21 7.74
CA ALA A 60 -3.27 -8.51 7.13
C ALA A 60 -2.01 -9.38 7.25
N TYR A 61 -0.84 -8.81 6.96
CA TYR A 61 0.43 -9.53 7.11
C TYR A 61 0.65 -10.01 8.54
N ASP A 62 0.52 -9.14 9.53
CA ASP A 62 0.71 -9.53 10.95
C ASP A 62 -0.29 -10.56 11.44
N ALA A 63 -1.52 -10.51 10.94
CA ALA A 63 -2.55 -11.48 11.29
C ALA A 63 -2.31 -12.86 10.67
N THR A 64 -1.70 -12.90 9.50
CA THR A 64 -1.63 -14.14 8.69
C THR A 64 -0.25 -14.79 8.67
N ARG A 65 0.85 -14.06 8.87
CA ARG A 65 2.23 -14.54 8.73
C ARG A 65 2.59 -15.77 9.57
N GLN A 66 1.85 -16.04 10.65
CA GLN A 66 2.08 -17.23 11.48
C GLN A 66 1.45 -18.48 10.86
N ASN A 67 0.44 -18.31 10.02
CA ASN A 67 -0.35 -19.37 9.44
C ASN A 67 -0.14 -19.53 7.93
N ILE A 68 0.35 -18.48 7.26
CA ILE A 68 0.57 -18.46 5.82
C ILE A 68 2.05 -18.24 5.55
N SER A 69 2.68 -19.20 4.90
CA SER A 69 4.06 -19.09 4.42
C SER A 69 4.02 -18.71 2.93
N ALA A 70 3.98 -17.43 2.64
CA ALA A 70 4.07 -16.91 1.28
C ALA A 70 5.42 -16.22 1.06
N LYS A 71 6.00 -16.39 -0.13
CA LYS A 71 7.24 -15.70 -0.51
C LYS A 71 6.97 -14.29 -1.04
N ARG A 72 5.76 -14.07 -1.54
CA ARG A 72 5.32 -12.84 -2.18
C ARG A 72 3.89 -12.51 -1.78
N TYR A 73 3.63 -11.23 -1.65
CA TYR A 73 2.32 -10.64 -1.37
C TYR A 73 2.00 -9.61 -2.43
N VAL A 74 0.80 -9.65 -2.96
CA VAL A 74 0.29 -8.62 -3.86
C VAL A 74 -0.83 -7.89 -3.13
N PHE A 75 -0.65 -6.59 -2.96
CA PHE A 75 -1.70 -5.72 -2.46
C PHE A 75 -2.47 -5.14 -3.65
N LEU A 76 -3.77 -5.36 -3.67
CA LEU A 76 -4.69 -4.81 -4.67
C LEU A 76 -5.73 -3.96 -3.94
N GLU A 77 -5.98 -2.75 -4.45
CA GLU A 77 -7.11 -1.94 -3.99
C GLU A 77 -8.44 -2.52 -4.48
N TRP A 78 -9.52 -2.09 -3.86
CA TRP A 78 -10.87 -2.64 -4.07
C TRP A 78 -11.42 -2.40 -5.50
N ASP A 79 -10.92 -1.41 -6.21
CA ASP A 79 -11.26 -1.08 -7.59
C ASP A 79 -10.25 -1.63 -8.62
N CYS A 80 -9.39 -2.55 -8.18
CA CYS A 80 -8.58 -3.36 -9.07
C CYS A 80 -9.38 -4.54 -9.61
N TYR A 81 -9.24 -4.78 -10.91
CA TYR A 81 -9.71 -6.00 -11.57
C TYR A 81 -8.50 -6.79 -12.05
N CYS A 82 -8.50 -8.10 -11.81
CA CYS A 82 -7.40 -8.98 -12.17
C CYS A 82 -7.94 -10.15 -12.99
N ASN A 83 -7.50 -10.27 -14.25
CA ASN A 83 -7.83 -11.37 -15.16
C ASN A 83 -6.60 -12.10 -15.68
N VAL A 84 -5.50 -12.04 -14.93
CA VAL A 84 -4.21 -12.68 -15.24
C VAL A 84 -3.67 -13.38 -13.99
N ASP A 85 -2.84 -14.41 -14.17
CA ASP A 85 -2.04 -14.93 -13.08
C ASP A 85 -1.07 -13.86 -12.57
N LEU A 86 -1.11 -13.59 -11.27
CA LEU A 86 -0.29 -12.54 -10.66
C LEU A 86 1.20 -12.85 -10.76
N SER A 87 1.60 -14.13 -10.74
CA SER A 87 3.00 -14.50 -10.92
C SER A 87 3.49 -14.17 -12.33
N GLU A 88 2.63 -14.33 -13.34
CA GLU A 88 2.95 -13.92 -14.72
C GLU A 88 2.94 -12.39 -14.88
N PHE A 89 2.01 -11.70 -14.21
CA PHE A 89 1.98 -10.24 -14.27
C PHE A 89 3.22 -9.59 -13.67
N TYR A 90 3.74 -10.12 -12.57
CA TYR A 90 4.91 -9.57 -11.87
C TYR A 90 6.22 -10.26 -12.18
N LYS A 91 6.28 -11.18 -13.15
CA LYS A 91 7.45 -12.07 -13.39
C LYS A 91 8.78 -11.33 -13.57
N GLU A 92 8.79 -10.18 -14.25
CA GLU A 92 10.01 -9.41 -14.52
C GLU A 92 10.54 -8.69 -13.28
N VAL A 93 9.70 -8.49 -12.28
CA VAL A 93 10.05 -7.84 -11.01
C VAL A 93 9.85 -8.77 -9.82
N TRP A 94 9.76 -10.09 -10.08
CA TRP A 94 9.44 -11.08 -9.06
C TRP A 94 10.46 -11.13 -7.92
N ASP A 95 11.71 -10.77 -8.18
CA ASP A 95 12.79 -10.77 -7.19
C ASP A 95 12.89 -9.45 -6.40
N ALA A 96 12.05 -8.47 -6.70
CA ALA A 96 11.99 -7.24 -5.93
C ALA A 96 11.51 -7.48 -4.48
N ASP A 97 11.94 -6.62 -3.57
CA ASP A 97 11.36 -6.53 -2.23
C ASP A 97 10.11 -5.66 -2.22
N LEU A 98 10.07 -4.67 -3.10
CA LEU A 98 8.93 -3.83 -3.42
C LEU A 98 8.90 -3.59 -4.93
N ALA A 99 7.78 -3.87 -5.58
CA ALA A 99 7.56 -3.45 -6.96
C ALA A 99 6.23 -2.72 -7.10
N ALA A 100 6.25 -1.63 -7.88
CA ALA A 100 5.10 -0.77 -8.11
C ALA A 100 5.04 -0.28 -9.56
N GLN A 101 3.92 0.29 -9.96
CA GLN A 101 3.75 0.86 -11.31
C GLN A 101 4.81 1.93 -11.59
N HIS A 102 4.88 2.95 -10.76
CA HIS A 102 5.90 3.98 -10.80
C HIS A 102 6.65 4.00 -9.47
N VAL A 103 7.97 4.09 -9.58
CA VAL A 103 8.86 4.33 -8.46
C VAL A 103 9.52 5.69 -8.70
N ILE A 104 9.30 6.63 -7.80
CA ILE A 104 9.61 8.03 -7.97
C ILE A 104 10.68 8.43 -6.96
N ASP A 105 11.83 8.85 -7.46
CA ASP A 105 12.97 9.31 -6.68
C ASP A 105 12.93 10.84 -6.59
N SER A 106 12.86 11.39 -5.39
CA SER A 106 12.80 12.86 -5.20
C SER A 106 14.04 13.58 -5.74
N ALA A 107 15.17 12.91 -5.83
CA ALA A 107 16.37 13.48 -6.43
C ALA A 107 16.28 13.60 -7.96
N LYS A 108 15.43 12.79 -8.62
CA LYS A 108 15.26 12.76 -10.08
C LYS A 108 13.98 13.49 -10.51
N GLU A 109 12.93 13.38 -9.74
CA GLU A 109 11.60 13.91 -10.04
C GLU A 109 11.07 14.77 -8.87
N PRO A 110 11.76 15.85 -8.49
CA PRO A 110 11.39 16.65 -7.31
C PRO A 110 10.02 17.34 -7.43
N SER A 111 9.50 17.47 -8.64
CA SER A 111 8.21 18.12 -8.94
C SER A 111 7.00 17.22 -8.75
N TRP A 112 7.17 15.96 -8.32
CA TRP A 112 6.02 15.12 -8.03
C TRP A 112 5.24 15.69 -6.83
N ASP A 113 3.94 15.92 -7.01
CA ASP A 113 3.08 16.66 -6.07
C ASP A 113 3.13 16.10 -4.63
N HIS A 114 3.38 14.79 -4.44
CA HIS A 114 3.44 14.19 -3.12
C HIS A 114 4.77 14.45 -2.39
N PHE A 115 5.79 14.99 -3.07
CA PHE A 115 6.97 15.51 -2.41
C PHE A 115 6.78 16.92 -1.84
N ASP A 116 5.65 17.59 -2.18
CA ASP A 116 5.29 18.84 -1.54
C ASP A 116 5.21 18.70 -0.02
N ALA A 117 5.53 19.75 0.69
CA ALA A 117 5.49 19.83 2.15
C ALA A 117 4.13 19.44 2.75
N LYS A 118 3.03 19.55 1.98
CA LYS A 118 1.71 19.05 2.40
C LYS A 118 1.70 17.57 2.74
N TYR A 119 2.51 16.76 2.04
CA TYR A 119 2.53 15.29 2.19
C TYR A 119 3.83 14.78 2.81
N SER A 120 4.95 15.45 2.56
CA SER A 120 6.28 15.02 2.98
C SER A 120 6.70 15.53 4.36
N ARG A 121 6.12 16.65 4.86
CA ARG A 121 6.52 17.25 6.15
C ARG A 121 6.43 16.31 7.35
N ASP A 122 5.49 15.35 7.30
CA ASP A 122 5.26 14.39 8.36
C ASP A 122 6.15 13.16 8.24
N CYS A 123 7.04 13.11 7.23
CA CYS A 123 8.06 12.10 7.11
C CYS A 123 9.17 12.35 8.14
N PRO A 124 9.64 11.33 8.88
CA PRO A 124 10.70 11.53 9.86
C PRO A 124 12.01 12.01 9.21
N PRO A 125 12.91 12.71 9.94
CA PRO A 125 14.15 13.27 9.38
C PRO A 125 14.96 12.26 8.55
N LYS A 126 15.13 11.03 9.04
CA LYS A 126 15.82 9.96 8.31
C LYS A 126 15.15 9.58 6.98
N GLY A 127 13.85 9.78 6.85
CA GLY A 127 13.11 9.57 5.61
C GLY A 127 13.22 10.79 4.68
N GLN A 128 13.28 12.01 5.22
CA GLN A 128 13.47 13.23 4.42
C GLN A 128 14.78 13.19 3.61
N GLU A 129 15.80 12.51 4.10
CA GLU A 129 17.09 12.37 3.41
C GLU A 129 17.03 11.43 2.19
N CYS A 130 15.98 10.59 2.11
CA CYS A 130 15.85 9.58 1.07
C CYS A 130 14.41 9.42 0.58
N LEU A 131 13.70 10.54 0.36
CA LEU A 131 12.31 10.50 -0.08
C LEU A 131 12.13 9.74 -1.39
N PHE A 132 11.32 8.71 -1.31
CA PHE A 132 10.87 7.89 -2.43
C PHE A 132 9.35 7.80 -2.43
N GLY A 133 8.77 7.76 -3.62
CA GLY A 133 7.34 7.56 -3.80
C GLY A 133 7.03 6.37 -4.68
N ILE A 134 5.80 5.88 -4.57
CA ILE A 134 5.19 4.95 -5.52
C ILE A 134 3.82 5.49 -5.92
N ALA A 135 3.42 5.28 -7.16
CA ALA A 135 2.11 5.69 -7.65
C ALA A 135 1.60 4.74 -8.73
N PRO A 136 0.34 4.31 -8.66
CA PRO A 136 -0.51 4.31 -7.47
C PRO A 136 -0.10 3.22 -6.46
N LEU A 137 -0.59 3.31 -5.23
CA LEU A 137 -0.44 2.24 -4.23
C LEU A 137 -1.24 0.98 -4.61
N ALA A 138 -2.15 1.11 -5.54
CA ALA A 138 -3.23 0.19 -5.88
C ALA A 138 -2.84 -1.24 -6.27
N ALA A 139 -1.63 -1.46 -6.78
CA ALA A 139 -1.17 -2.78 -7.25
C ALA A 139 0.34 -2.90 -7.01
N ILE A 140 0.71 -3.27 -5.81
CA ILE A 140 2.13 -3.43 -5.43
C ILE A 140 2.44 -4.88 -5.08
N LEU A 141 3.64 -5.32 -5.49
CA LEU A 141 4.22 -6.59 -5.07
C LEU A 141 5.20 -6.35 -3.92
N LEU A 142 5.16 -7.18 -2.90
CA LEU A 142 6.13 -7.18 -1.79
C LEU A 142 6.68 -8.59 -1.56
N SER A 143 7.98 -8.70 -1.32
CA SER A 143 8.55 -9.93 -0.78
C SER A 143 8.19 -10.09 0.70
N ASP A 144 8.21 -11.33 1.21
CA ASP A 144 8.06 -11.57 2.65
C ASP A 144 9.12 -10.82 3.45
N ARG A 145 10.37 -10.85 2.99
CA ARG A 145 11.48 -10.09 3.59
C ARG A 145 11.21 -8.58 3.62
N GLY A 146 10.76 -8.02 2.49
CA GLY A 146 10.47 -6.60 2.36
C GLY A 146 9.33 -6.16 3.28
N LEU A 147 8.23 -6.92 3.25
CA LEU A 147 7.06 -6.61 4.06
C LEU A 147 7.35 -6.77 5.56
N ALA A 148 8.09 -7.82 5.96
CA ALA A 148 8.51 -8.01 7.34
C ALA A 148 9.39 -6.85 7.84
N ALA A 149 10.35 -6.40 7.02
CA ALA A 149 11.25 -5.30 7.36
C ALA A 149 10.49 -3.97 7.51
N ILE A 150 9.57 -3.66 6.58
CA ILE A 150 8.71 -2.46 6.64
C ILE A 150 7.82 -2.51 7.90
N CYS A 151 7.17 -3.64 8.16
CA CYS A 151 6.34 -3.81 9.35
C CYS A 151 7.14 -3.63 10.65
N LYS A 152 8.36 -4.15 10.69
CA LYS A 152 9.25 -3.96 11.84
C LYS A 152 9.60 -2.50 12.05
N GLU A 153 10.02 -1.79 11.01
CA GLU A 153 10.37 -0.38 11.07
C GLU A 153 9.20 0.50 11.53
N LEU A 154 7.99 0.23 11.04
CA LEU A 154 6.76 0.93 11.45
C LEU A 154 6.40 0.70 12.93
N LYS A 155 6.82 -0.42 13.52
CA LYS A 155 6.63 -0.71 14.94
C LYS A 155 7.70 -0.07 15.81
N ASP A 156 8.94 -0.14 15.36
CA ASP A 156 10.10 0.38 16.09
C ASP A 156 10.10 1.92 16.10
N ASP A 157 9.67 2.55 15.01
CA ASP A 157 9.59 4.01 14.89
C ASP A 157 8.21 4.48 14.46
N THR A 158 7.43 4.93 15.41
CA THR A 158 6.05 5.39 15.19
C THR A 158 5.95 6.70 14.42
N SER A 159 7.05 7.43 14.22
CA SER A 159 7.05 8.69 13.47
C SER A 159 6.70 8.50 11.99
N TRP A 160 6.96 7.32 11.42
CA TRP A 160 6.54 6.97 10.08
C TRP A 160 5.02 6.97 9.84
N ARG A 161 4.24 6.80 10.90
CA ARG A 161 2.78 6.61 10.81
C ARG A 161 2.02 7.83 10.29
N LEU A 162 2.62 9.00 10.36
CA LEU A 162 2.03 10.24 9.86
C LEU A 162 2.37 10.51 8.39
N THR A 163 3.39 9.85 7.86
CA THR A 163 3.81 9.98 6.47
C THR A 163 2.70 9.48 5.53
N PHE A 164 2.50 10.16 4.42
CA PHE A 164 1.54 9.75 3.39
C PHE A 164 1.88 8.36 2.83
N CYS A 165 0.87 7.50 2.60
CA CYS A 165 1.06 6.08 2.32
C CYS A 165 1.96 5.78 1.11
N GLU A 166 1.81 6.51 0.00
CA GLU A 166 2.63 6.33 -1.20
C GLU A 166 4.09 6.77 -0.99
N LEU A 167 4.35 7.67 -0.06
CA LEU A 167 5.70 8.01 0.40
C LEU A 167 6.20 7.00 1.43
N ARG A 168 5.37 6.66 2.41
CA ARG A 168 5.76 5.82 3.55
C ARG A 168 6.36 4.50 3.13
N VAL A 169 5.62 3.71 2.35
CA VAL A 169 6.06 2.38 1.90
C VAL A 169 7.39 2.46 1.15
N ALA A 170 7.47 3.37 0.17
CA ALA A 170 8.64 3.49 -0.70
C ALA A 170 9.85 4.08 0.04
N THR A 171 9.64 5.11 0.87
CA THR A 171 10.73 5.74 1.63
C THR A 171 11.30 4.80 2.69
N ILE A 172 10.46 4.04 3.41
CA ILE A 172 10.94 3.02 4.33
C ILE A 172 11.73 1.94 3.57
N ALA A 173 11.22 1.46 2.44
CA ALA A 173 11.92 0.48 1.63
C ALA A 173 13.30 1.00 1.16
N LYS A 174 13.38 2.27 0.76
CA LYS A 174 14.64 2.93 0.39
C LYS A 174 15.59 3.07 1.57
N TYR A 175 15.09 3.54 2.71
CA TYR A 175 15.86 3.69 3.95
C TYR A 175 16.47 2.37 4.41
N LEU A 176 15.73 1.26 4.25
CA LEU A 176 16.18 -0.10 4.60
C LEU A 176 17.03 -0.77 3.50
N ASN A 177 17.38 -0.06 2.43
CA ASN A 177 18.12 -0.60 1.28
C ASN A 177 17.49 -1.85 0.66
N LEU A 178 16.16 -1.90 0.61
CA LEU A 178 15.43 -2.98 -0.05
C LEU A 178 15.54 -2.83 -1.58
N ASN A 179 15.40 -3.96 -2.29
CA ASN A 179 15.38 -3.98 -3.75
C ASN A 179 14.03 -3.45 -4.24
N ILE A 180 14.00 -2.19 -4.71
CA ILE A 180 12.80 -1.53 -5.23
C ILE A 180 12.86 -1.55 -6.75
N GLN A 181 11.80 -2.01 -7.40
CA GLN A 181 11.70 -2.08 -8.86
C GLN A 181 10.40 -1.47 -9.38
N GLN A 182 10.49 -0.91 -10.57
CA GLN A 182 9.34 -0.39 -11.30
C GLN A 182 8.84 -1.44 -12.30
N LEU A 183 7.51 -1.57 -12.43
CA LEU A 183 6.91 -2.44 -13.44
C LEU A 183 7.33 -2.03 -14.86
N PRO A 184 7.49 -2.98 -15.80
CA PRO A 184 7.69 -2.70 -17.21
C PRO A 184 6.58 -1.80 -17.79
N GLU A 185 6.93 -0.97 -18.75
CA GLU A 185 6.00 -0.01 -19.36
C GLU A 185 4.74 -0.68 -19.95
N CYS A 186 4.91 -1.84 -20.58
CA CYS A 186 3.79 -2.60 -21.15
C CYS A 186 2.72 -3.01 -20.12
N LYS A 187 3.08 -3.09 -18.83
CA LYS A 187 2.17 -3.41 -17.73
C LYS A 187 1.64 -2.17 -17.03
N ARG A 188 2.40 -1.11 -17.00
CA ARG A 188 2.02 0.15 -16.35
C ARG A 188 0.79 0.81 -16.97
N LYS A 189 0.58 0.62 -18.29
CA LYS A 189 -0.56 1.20 -19.02
C LYS A 189 -1.93 0.82 -18.45
N PHE A 190 -2.04 -0.30 -17.75
CA PHE A 190 -3.30 -0.79 -17.15
C PHE A 190 -3.59 -0.23 -15.76
N LEU A 191 -2.61 0.38 -15.11
CA LEU A 191 -2.72 0.87 -13.74
C LEU A 191 -2.85 2.40 -13.74
N ARG A 192 -4.05 2.91 -13.97
CA ARG A 192 -4.31 4.36 -13.95
C ARG A 192 -4.24 4.90 -12.53
N ALA A 193 -3.61 6.05 -12.35
CA ALA A 193 -3.53 6.74 -11.06
C ALA A 193 -4.55 7.89 -10.93
N ALA A 194 -5.21 8.25 -12.05
CA ALA A 194 -6.19 9.33 -12.11
C ALA A 194 -7.25 9.06 -13.19
N PRO A 195 -8.44 9.67 -13.08
CA PRO A 195 -9.46 9.57 -14.11
C PRO A 195 -8.97 9.95 -15.52
N PRO A 196 -9.58 9.41 -16.57
CA PRO A 196 -10.78 8.59 -16.58
C PRO A 196 -10.51 7.16 -16.08
N CYS A 197 -11.51 6.60 -15.36
CA CYS A 197 -11.47 5.18 -14.99
C CYS A 197 -11.66 4.30 -16.23
N TRP A 198 -11.29 3.01 -16.12
CA TRP A 198 -11.63 2.02 -17.11
C TRP A 198 -13.12 1.69 -17.05
N ASP A 199 -13.77 1.63 -18.20
CA ASP A 199 -15.06 0.93 -18.32
C ASP A 199 -14.77 -0.58 -18.35
N PHE A 200 -15.65 -1.39 -17.73
CA PHE A 200 -15.43 -2.84 -17.69
C PHE A 200 -15.38 -3.46 -19.12
N SER A 201 -16.04 -2.86 -20.08
CA SER A 201 -15.97 -3.26 -21.50
C SER A 201 -14.60 -3.04 -22.16
N GLU A 202 -13.75 -2.19 -21.59
CA GLU A 202 -12.39 -1.94 -22.07
C GLU A 202 -11.37 -2.96 -21.55
N VAL A 203 -11.77 -3.80 -20.56
CA VAL A 203 -10.90 -4.79 -19.89
C VAL A 203 -10.81 -6.05 -20.77
N ASN A 204 -9.96 -6.02 -21.79
CA ASN A 204 -9.88 -7.00 -22.85
C ASN A 204 -8.53 -7.72 -22.99
N GLU A 205 -7.52 -7.32 -22.21
CA GLU A 205 -6.21 -7.96 -22.17
C GLU A 205 -5.94 -8.61 -20.80
N PRO A 206 -5.17 -9.72 -20.71
CA PRO A 206 -4.75 -10.29 -19.44
C PRO A 206 -3.81 -9.34 -18.68
N ALA A 207 -4.32 -8.71 -17.62
CA ALA A 207 -3.59 -7.74 -16.83
C ALA A 207 -4.20 -7.55 -15.42
N VAL A 208 -3.50 -6.78 -14.59
CA VAL A 208 -4.10 -6.13 -13.42
C VAL A 208 -4.50 -4.72 -13.85
N TRP A 209 -5.78 -4.42 -13.70
CA TRP A 209 -6.39 -3.15 -14.07
C TRP A 209 -6.73 -2.36 -12.80
N HIS A 210 -6.40 -1.09 -12.76
CA HIS A 210 -6.77 -0.22 -11.65
C HIS A 210 -7.70 0.90 -12.10
N MET A 211 -8.60 1.29 -11.19
CA MET A 211 -9.71 2.19 -11.42
C MET A 211 -10.72 1.65 -12.45
N VAL A 212 -11.14 0.39 -12.27
CA VAL A 212 -12.24 -0.18 -13.05
C VAL A 212 -13.57 0.21 -12.43
N LYS A 213 -14.52 0.69 -13.25
CA LYS A 213 -15.90 0.96 -12.83
C LYS A 213 -16.84 -0.10 -13.38
N ASN A 214 -17.72 -0.58 -12.51
CA ASN A 214 -18.89 -1.39 -12.86
C ASN A 214 -20.06 -0.49 -13.26
#